data_a6850cea15e9c5b5af536372e8b0bd15
#
_entry.id   a6850cea15e9c5b5af536372e8b0bd15
#
_cell.length_a   1.000
_cell.length_b   1.000
_cell.length_c   1.000
_cell.angle_alpha   90.00
_cell.angle_beta   90.00
_cell.angle_gamma   90.00
#
_symmetry.space_group_name_H-M   'P 1'
#
loop_
_entity.id
_entity.type
_entity.pdbx_description
1 polymer ?
#
loop_
_entity_poly.entity_id
_entity_poly.type
_entity_poly.pdbx_seq_one_letter_code
_entity_poly.pdbx_strand_id
1 'polypeptide(L)'
;VFLKYLDRRQFIAGSLTVAICSVVSSQPPAQASQLNQDNYEFSLNGWPVQNPADEVSTIEKCDISGISSSCEMRIGDVNIILSDLVRQMHYRVKDIKPGEISGWKAKTEEAIQTPYSNLSSGTALQIRPSMPIDSYFAYEIKIIQEVLKDYEGIVSWGGDMTNKDESLFYINASPEDPLFLEVAEKVRVRNFADVRIN
;
A
#
# COMPACT_ATOMS: atom_id res chain seq x y z
N VAL A 1 60.44 39.53 -34.56
CA VAL A 1 61.90 39.65 -34.38
C VAL A 1 62.27 38.94 -33.10
N PHE A 2 63.14 37.90 -33.29
CA PHE A 2 64.03 37.22 -32.34
C PHE A 2 63.40 36.39 -31.19
N LEU A 3 63.43 35.06 -31.27
CA LEU A 3 64.47 34.07 -31.15
C LEU A 3 65.33 34.23 -29.91
N LYS A 4 65.32 33.22 -29.02
CA LYS A 4 66.45 32.36 -28.62
C LYS A 4 66.12 31.65 -27.30
N TYR A 5 66.01 30.35 -27.28
CA TYR A 5 67.01 29.28 -27.29
C TYR A 5 67.61 29.01 -25.91
N LEU A 6 67.48 27.73 -25.51
CA LEU A 6 68.40 26.89 -24.70
C LEU A 6 68.41 27.17 -23.18
N ASP A 7 68.52 26.20 -22.33
CA ASP A 7 69.23 24.92 -22.40
C ASP A 7 68.82 23.99 -21.24
N ARG A 8 69.09 22.75 -21.46
CA ARG A 8 69.09 21.64 -20.52
C ARG A 8 69.93 21.90 -19.31
N ARG A 9 69.58 21.39 -18.15
CA ARG A 9 70.38 20.52 -17.29
C ARG A 9 69.58 19.94 -16.15
N GLN A 10 69.47 18.66 -16.23
CA GLN A 10 69.45 17.65 -15.16
C GLN A 10 69.87 18.16 -13.77
N PHE A 11 69.07 17.73 -12.78
CA PHE A 11 69.64 17.29 -11.49
C PHE A 11 68.60 16.40 -10.76
N ILE A 12 68.93 15.14 -10.71
CA ILE A 12 69.14 14.23 -9.59
C ILE A 12 67.93 14.03 -8.66
N ALA A 13 67.43 12.84 -8.75
CA ALA A 13 67.08 11.88 -7.71
C ALA A 13 66.86 12.41 -6.27
N GLY A 14 65.65 12.29 -5.85
CA GLY A 14 65.32 12.29 -4.44
C GLY A 14 64.06 11.43 -4.30
N SER A 15 64.26 10.12 -4.10
CA SER A 15 63.19 9.18 -3.79
C SER A 15 62.62 9.51 -2.42
N LEU A 16 61.47 10.15 -2.37
CA LEU A 16 60.63 10.11 -1.19
C LEU A 16 59.49 9.17 -1.46
N THR A 17 59.67 7.95 -1.00
CA THR A 17 58.62 6.95 -0.94
C THR A 17 57.63 7.35 0.16
N VAL A 18 56.62 8.10 -0.18
CA VAL A 18 55.47 8.26 0.71
C VAL A 18 54.62 7.00 0.60
N ALA A 19 54.75 6.14 1.57
CA ALA A 19 53.84 5.02 1.76
C ALA A 19 52.46 5.58 2.15
N ILE A 20 51.60 5.74 1.15
CA ILE A 20 50.18 5.97 1.40
C ILE A 20 49.62 4.63 1.90
N CYS A 21 49.54 4.48 3.21
CA CYS A 21 48.66 3.45 3.80
C CYS A 21 47.23 3.82 3.44
N SER A 22 46.73 3.30 2.33
CA SER A 22 45.31 3.20 2.06
C SER A 22 44.71 2.24 3.08
N VAL A 23 44.15 2.79 4.13
CA VAL A 23 43.24 2.07 4.99
C VAL A 23 42.04 1.76 4.12
N VAL A 24 42.04 0.59 3.51
CA VAL A 24 40.83 0.01 2.93
C VAL A 24 39.89 -0.27 4.12
N SER A 25 39.04 0.67 4.41
CA SER A 25 37.88 0.46 5.25
C SER A 25 37.04 -0.59 4.56
N SER A 26 37.23 -1.86 4.88
CA SER A 26 36.34 -2.93 4.55
C SER A 26 35.06 -2.71 5.37
N GLN A 27 34.16 -1.88 4.85
CA GLN A 27 32.77 -1.96 5.28
C GLN A 27 32.32 -3.38 4.95
N PRO A 28 31.78 -4.11 5.95
CA PRO A 28 31.13 -5.37 5.64
C PRO A 28 30.04 -5.06 4.60
N PRO A 29 29.86 -5.93 3.59
CA PRO A 29 28.73 -5.76 2.68
C PRO A 29 27.48 -5.65 3.56
N ALA A 30 26.70 -4.61 3.32
CA ALA A 30 25.37 -4.53 3.90
C ALA A 30 24.73 -5.90 3.63
N GLN A 31 24.56 -6.68 4.69
CA GLN A 31 23.76 -7.88 4.63
C GLN A 31 22.38 -7.37 4.23
N ALA A 32 22.08 -7.45 2.94
CA ALA A 32 20.72 -7.51 2.49
C ALA A 32 20.12 -8.65 3.33
N SER A 33 19.30 -8.26 4.30
CA SER A 33 18.56 -9.20 5.10
C SER A 33 17.83 -10.06 4.09
N GLN A 34 18.28 -11.32 3.94
CA GLN A 34 17.50 -12.33 3.28
C GLN A 34 16.25 -12.44 4.15
N LEU A 35 15.21 -11.73 3.74
CA LEU A 35 13.86 -11.95 4.22
C LEU A 35 13.59 -13.42 3.97
N ASN A 36 13.62 -14.20 5.03
CA ASN A 36 13.22 -15.59 4.98
C ASN A 36 11.81 -15.60 4.40
N GLN A 37 11.65 -16.15 3.21
CA GLN A 37 10.37 -16.27 2.50
C GLN A 37 9.33 -17.07 3.31
N ASP A 38 9.77 -17.75 4.37
CA ASP A 38 8.94 -18.55 5.24
C ASP A 38 8.16 -17.76 6.31
N ASN A 39 8.48 -16.47 6.50
CA ASN A 39 7.80 -15.60 7.45
C ASN A 39 7.34 -14.33 6.74
N TYR A 40 6.31 -14.48 5.94
CA TYR A 40 5.59 -13.38 5.34
C TYR A 40 4.94 -12.52 6.44
N GLU A 41 5.65 -11.47 6.85
CA GLU A 41 5.23 -10.57 7.93
C GLU A 41 4.47 -9.36 7.41
N PHE A 42 4.61 -9.04 6.09
CA PHE A 42 4.02 -7.87 5.46
C PHE A 42 3.20 -8.26 4.23
N SER A 43 2.09 -7.57 4.03
CA SER A 43 1.31 -7.64 2.80
C SER A 43 2.01 -6.88 1.66
N LEU A 44 1.50 -7.03 0.41
CA LEU A 44 2.08 -6.41 -0.78
C LEU A 44 2.25 -4.89 -0.64
N ASN A 45 1.35 -4.22 0.06
CA ASN A 45 1.38 -2.78 0.31
C ASN A 45 2.20 -2.38 1.55
N GLY A 46 3.00 -3.30 2.12
CA GLY A 46 3.92 -3.01 3.22
C GLY A 46 3.28 -2.96 4.62
N TRP A 47 2.02 -3.33 4.76
CA TRP A 47 1.36 -3.39 6.07
C TRP A 47 1.64 -4.71 6.79
N PRO A 48 1.84 -4.71 8.13
CA PRO A 48 2.01 -5.93 8.89
C PRO A 48 0.80 -6.86 8.75
N VAL A 49 1.07 -8.13 8.49
CA VAL A 49 0.04 -9.18 8.47
C VAL A 49 -0.41 -9.46 9.90
N GLN A 50 -1.71 -9.60 10.11
CA GLN A 50 -2.28 -10.02 11.38
C GLN A 50 -2.42 -11.54 11.43
N ASN A 51 -1.73 -12.17 12.35
CA ASN A 51 -1.90 -13.60 12.57
C ASN A 51 -2.98 -13.85 13.63
N PRO A 52 -3.77 -14.95 13.50
CA PRO A 52 -4.81 -15.26 14.48
C PRO A 52 -4.26 -15.53 15.90
N ALA A 53 -2.98 -15.85 16.01
CA ALA A 53 -2.30 -16.16 17.28
C ALA A 53 -1.68 -14.92 17.94
N ASP A 54 -1.75 -13.73 17.33
CA ASP A 54 -1.19 -12.52 17.91
C ASP A 54 -1.97 -12.11 19.16
N GLU A 55 -1.25 -11.76 20.23
CA GLU A 55 -1.87 -11.35 21.51
C GLU A 55 -2.67 -10.06 21.38
N VAL A 56 -2.24 -9.15 20.49
CA VAL A 56 -2.91 -7.88 20.25
C VAL A 56 -3.37 -7.84 18.79
N SER A 57 -4.68 -7.78 18.59
CA SER A 57 -5.25 -7.62 17.27
C SER A 57 -5.30 -6.15 16.84
N THR A 58 -4.86 -5.90 15.62
CA THR A 58 -5.07 -4.62 14.92
C THR A 58 -6.28 -4.68 13.98
N ILE A 59 -6.94 -5.82 13.93
CA ILE A 59 -8.15 -6.08 13.14
C ILE A 59 -9.34 -6.13 14.08
N GLU A 60 -10.36 -5.37 13.74
CA GLU A 60 -11.63 -5.35 14.47
C GLU A 60 -12.80 -5.45 13.50
N LYS A 61 -13.91 -5.96 14.03
CA LYS A 61 -15.19 -5.90 13.33
C LYS A 61 -15.73 -4.48 13.42
N CYS A 62 -15.73 -3.79 12.28
CA CYS A 62 -16.17 -2.42 12.16
C CYS A 62 -17.57 -2.36 11.54
N ASP A 63 -18.49 -1.73 12.24
CA ASP A 63 -19.81 -1.41 11.69
C ASP A 63 -19.69 -0.24 10.71
N ILE A 64 -20.31 -0.39 9.54
CA ILE A 64 -20.26 0.64 8.50
C ILE A 64 -21.47 1.54 8.66
N SER A 65 -21.24 2.78 9.08
CA SER A 65 -22.29 3.76 9.33
C SER A 65 -23.14 4.00 8.09
N GLY A 66 -24.47 3.99 8.27
CA GLY A 66 -25.44 4.24 7.21
C GLY A 66 -25.85 3.00 6.40
N ILE A 67 -25.23 1.84 6.64
CA ILE A 67 -25.66 0.56 6.07
C ILE A 67 -25.68 -0.53 7.14
N SER A 68 -26.57 -1.49 7.02
CA SER A 68 -26.69 -2.59 7.99
C SER A 68 -25.65 -3.69 7.72
N SER A 69 -24.38 -3.31 7.66
CA SER A 69 -23.28 -4.23 7.37
C SER A 69 -22.04 -3.92 8.21
N SER A 70 -21.26 -4.93 8.49
CA SER A 70 -20.00 -4.83 9.21
C SER A 70 -18.94 -5.68 8.52
N CYS A 71 -17.67 -5.35 8.75
CA CYS A 71 -16.55 -6.02 8.14
C CYS A 71 -15.35 -6.02 9.09
N GLU A 72 -14.58 -7.09 9.10
CA GLU A 72 -13.30 -7.14 9.81
C GLU A 72 -12.23 -6.44 8.99
N MET A 73 -11.65 -5.39 9.54
CA MET A 73 -10.60 -4.61 8.87
C MET A 73 -9.66 -3.96 9.89
N ARG A 74 -8.53 -3.49 9.42
CA ARG A 74 -7.55 -2.80 10.27
C ARG A 74 -8.14 -1.51 10.83
N ILE A 75 -8.00 -1.31 12.14
CA ILE A 75 -8.47 -0.10 12.85
C ILE A 75 -7.68 1.14 12.42
N GLY A 76 -8.24 2.32 12.70
CA GLY A 76 -7.61 3.62 12.42
C GLY A 76 -7.94 4.14 11.01
N ASP A 77 -6.96 4.72 10.35
CA ASP A 77 -7.16 5.41 9.06
C ASP A 77 -7.61 4.46 7.93
N VAL A 78 -7.18 3.20 7.97
CA VAL A 78 -7.64 2.16 7.04
C VAL A 78 -9.14 1.96 7.15
N ASN A 79 -9.64 1.78 8.37
CA ASN A 79 -11.08 1.63 8.60
C ASN A 79 -11.86 2.85 8.11
N ILE A 80 -11.37 4.06 8.35
CA ILE A 80 -12.02 5.30 7.90
C ILE A 80 -12.17 5.32 6.38
N ILE A 81 -11.10 5.03 5.64
CA ILE A 81 -11.09 5.02 4.18
C ILE A 81 -11.97 3.88 3.64
N LEU A 82 -11.80 2.66 4.12
CA LEU A 82 -12.52 1.50 3.59
C LEU A 82 -14.01 1.53 3.93
N SER A 83 -14.39 1.99 5.12
CA SER A 83 -15.81 2.16 5.48
C SER A 83 -16.48 3.23 4.62
N ASP A 84 -15.80 4.33 4.35
CA ASP A 84 -16.29 5.37 3.45
C ASP A 84 -16.45 4.84 2.02
N LEU A 85 -15.45 4.09 1.52
CA LEU A 85 -15.53 3.43 0.23
C LEU A 85 -16.79 2.55 0.12
N VAL A 86 -17.03 1.69 1.11
CA VAL A 86 -18.20 0.81 1.11
C VAL A 86 -19.51 1.63 1.07
N ARG A 87 -19.59 2.74 1.81
CA ARG A 87 -20.75 3.65 1.74
C ARG A 87 -20.91 4.26 0.35
N GLN A 88 -19.82 4.77 -0.25
CA GLN A 88 -19.85 5.31 -1.60
C GLN A 88 -20.33 4.27 -2.61
N MET A 89 -19.81 3.04 -2.51
CA MET A 89 -20.26 1.93 -3.35
C MET A 89 -21.74 1.60 -3.16
N HIS A 90 -22.20 1.55 -1.90
CA HIS A 90 -23.61 1.28 -1.58
C HIS A 90 -24.56 2.32 -2.19
N TYR A 91 -24.28 3.61 -1.97
CA TYR A 91 -25.19 4.68 -2.36
C TYR A 91 -25.09 5.10 -3.82
N ARG A 92 -23.93 4.94 -4.44
CA ARG A 92 -23.66 5.46 -5.80
C ARG A 92 -23.64 4.39 -6.87
N VAL A 93 -23.27 3.15 -6.52
CA VAL A 93 -23.12 2.06 -7.49
C VAL A 93 -24.23 1.06 -7.36
N LYS A 94 -24.33 0.40 -6.21
CA LYS A 94 -25.29 -0.67 -5.99
C LYS A 94 -25.50 -0.96 -4.51
N ASP A 95 -26.76 -1.15 -4.12
CA ASP A 95 -27.16 -1.55 -2.77
C ASP A 95 -26.38 -2.78 -2.30
N ILE A 96 -25.75 -2.68 -1.14
CA ILE A 96 -24.96 -3.74 -0.50
C ILE A 96 -25.77 -4.30 0.66
N LYS A 97 -26.05 -5.58 0.62
CA LYS A 97 -26.86 -6.27 1.63
C LYS A 97 -25.96 -6.84 2.74
N PRO A 98 -26.54 -7.11 3.92
CA PRO A 98 -25.84 -7.83 4.98
C PRO A 98 -25.22 -9.14 4.46
N GLY A 99 -23.93 -9.38 4.78
CA GLY A 99 -23.19 -10.55 4.32
C GLY A 99 -22.54 -10.44 2.93
N GLU A 100 -22.76 -9.34 2.21
CA GLU A 100 -22.11 -9.10 0.92
C GLU A 100 -20.74 -8.41 1.02
N ILE A 101 -20.19 -8.22 2.23
CA ILE A 101 -18.85 -7.69 2.45
C ILE A 101 -18.04 -8.75 3.18
N SER A 102 -16.80 -8.96 2.72
CA SER A 102 -15.82 -9.81 3.37
C SER A 102 -14.52 -9.02 3.55
N GLY A 103 -14.01 -8.94 4.76
CA GLY A 103 -12.79 -8.22 5.08
C GLY A 103 -11.60 -9.14 5.31
N TRP A 104 -10.98 -8.97 6.47
CA TRP A 104 -9.79 -9.71 6.84
C TRP A 104 -9.91 -11.21 6.64
N LYS A 105 -8.83 -11.80 6.14
CA LYS A 105 -8.65 -13.25 5.99
C LYS A 105 -7.26 -13.63 6.45
N ALA A 106 -7.14 -14.77 7.13
CA ALA A 106 -5.84 -15.31 7.46
C ALA A 106 -4.98 -15.47 6.20
N LYS A 107 -3.67 -15.30 6.35
CA LYS A 107 -2.75 -15.40 5.22
C LYS A 107 -2.79 -16.78 4.58
N THR A 108 -2.64 -16.81 3.25
CA THR A 108 -2.45 -18.03 2.47
C THR A 108 -1.22 -17.88 1.59
N GLU A 109 -0.55 -19.00 1.26
CA GLU A 109 0.64 -18.97 0.42
C GLU A 109 0.35 -18.44 -0.98
N GLU A 110 -0.84 -18.70 -1.52
CA GLU A 110 -1.27 -18.26 -2.85
C GLU A 110 -1.48 -16.74 -2.93
N ALA A 111 -1.72 -16.10 -1.78
CA ALA A 111 -1.93 -14.66 -1.71
C ALA A 111 -0.61 -13.86 -1.68
N ILE A 112 0.54 -14.50 -1.42
CA ILE A 112 1.84 -13.85 -1.31
C ILE A 112 2.15 -13.10 -2.61
N GLN A 113 2.62 -11.85 -2.49
CA GLN A 113 2.95 -10.96 -3.61
C GLN A 113 1.78 -10.65 -4.56
N THR A 114 0.57 -10.83 -4.11
CA THR A 114 -0.62 -10.42 -4.82
C THR A 114 -1.43 -9.41 -3.98
N PRO A 115 -2.33 -8.61 -4.58
CA PRO A 115 -3.21 -7.73 -3.82
C PRO A 115 -4.09 -8.45 -2.79
N TYR A 116 -4.30 -9.75 -2.92
CA TYR A 116 -5.02 -10.55 -1.92
C TYR A 116 -4.29 -10.64 -0.58
N SER A 117 -2.96 -10.47 -0.56
CA SER A 117 -2.19 -10.40 0.68
C SER A 117 -2.64 -9.26 1.59
N ASN A 118 -3.21 -8.20 1.01
CA ASN A 118 -3.74 -7.06 1.74
C ASN A 118 -4.99 -7.41 2.59
N LEU A 119 -5.68 -8.51 2.28
CA LEU A 119 -6.73 -9.04 3.17
C LEU A 119 -6.14 -9.51 4.50
N SER A 120 -4.95 -10.12 4.48
CA SER A 120 -4.31 -10.62 5.70
C SER A 120 -3.75 -9.51 6.61
N SER A 121 -3.51 -8.32 6.08
CA SER A 121 -3.17 -7.14 6.87
C SER A 121 -4.39 -6.31 7.27
N GLY A 122 -5.60 -6.69 6.80
CA GLY A 122 -6.83 -5.95 7.02
C GLY A 122 -6.92 -4.64 6.25
N THR A 123 -6.09 -4.47 5.20
CA THR A 123 -6.04 -3.26 4.37
C THR A 123 -6.75 -3.45 3.03
N ALA A 124 -7.54 -4.50 2.92
CA ALA A 124 -8.41 -4.79 1.77
C ALA A 124 -9.74 -5.36 2.24
N LEU A 125 -10.73 -5.30 1.37
CA LEU A 125 -12.02 -5.95 1.53
C LEU A 125 -12.56 -6.40 0.18
N GLN A 126 -13.53 -7.29 0.24
CA GLN A 126 -14.27 -7.73 -0.94
C GLN A 126 -15.75 -7.33 -0.79
N ILE A 127 -16.28 -6.68 -1.80
CA ILE A 127 -17.70 -6.33 -1.91
C ILE A 127 -18.34 -7.30 -2.89
N ARG A 128 -19.33 -8.05 -2.44
CA ARG A 128 -20.08 -9.02 -3.23
C ARG A 128 -19.20 -10.11 -3.87
N PRO A 129 -18.34 -10.80 -3.09
CA PRO A 129 -17.37 -11.76 -3.61
C PRO A 129 -18.00 -12.96 -4.33
N SER A 130 -19.28 -13.19 -4.18
CA SER A 130 -20.00 -14.28 -4.84
C SER A 130 -20.54 -13.91 -6.24
N MET A 131 -20.33 -12.68 -6.68
CA MET A 131 -20.77 -12.25 -8.00
C MET A 131 -19.79 -12.74 -9.09
N PRO A 132 -20.31 -13.14 -10.26
CA PRO A 132 -19.45 -13.46 -11.41
C PRO A 132 -18.59 -12.26 -11.83
N ILE A 133 -17.46 -12.53 -12.48
CA ILE A 133 -16.67 -11.52 -13.17
C ILE A 133 -17.52 -10.87 -14.26
N ASP A 134 -17.29 -9.61 -14.56
CA ASP A 134 -18.07 -8.78 -15.50
C ASP A 134 -19.56 -8.63 -15.08
N SER A 135 -19.80 -8.61 -13.76
CA SER A 135 -21.15 -8.42 -13.20
C SER A 135 -21.59 -6.97 -13.06
N TYR A 136 -20.67 -6.02 -13.16
CA TYR A 136 -20.97 -4.60 -13.21
C TYR A 136 -21.28 -4.15 -14.63
N PHE A 137 -22.33 -3.35 -14.78
CA PHE A 137 -22.60 -2.69 -16.05
C PHE A 137 -21.58 -1.57 -16.35
N ALA A 138 -21.41 -1.22 -17.61
CA ALA A 138 -20.43 -0.20 -18.02
C ALA A 138 -20.62 1.16 -17.32
N TYR A 139 -21.86 1.54 -17.00
CA TYR A 139 -22.13 2.77 -16.25
C TYR A 139 -21.75 2.64 -14.77
N GLU A 140 -21.91 1.46 -14.15
CA GLU A 140 -21.50 1.17 -12.77
C GLU A 140 -19.98 1.23 -12.66
N ILE A 141 -19.25 0.66 -13.62
CA ILE A 141 -17.78 0.74 -13.70
C ILE A 141 -17.32 2.19 -13.74
N LYS A 142 -17.97 3.05 -14.52
CA LYS A 142 -17.64 4.49 -14.55
C LYS A 142 -17.85 5.14 -13.19
N ILE A 143 -18.93 4.81 -12.51
CA ILE A 143 -19.19 5.36 -11.16
C ILE A 143 -18.14 4.85 -10.17
N ILE A 144 -17.75 3.57 -10.22
CA ILE A 144 -16.66 3.02 -9.41
C ILE A 144 -15.37 3.82 -9.65
N GLN A 145 -15.00 4.05 -10.90
CA GLN A 145 -13.80 4.83 -11.24
C GLN A 145 -13.88 6.29 -10.74
N GLU A 146 -15.08 6.92 -10.76
CA GLU A 146 -15.28 8.24 -10.16
C GLU A 146 -15.15 8.22 -8.63
N VAL A 147 -15.69 7.20 -7.97
CA VAL A 147 -15.52 7.01 -6.53
C VAL A 147 -14.04 6.85 -6.16
N LEU A 148 -13.30 6.07 -6.93
CA LEU A 148 -11.86 5.83 -6.66
C LEU A 148 -11.00 7.10 -6.80
N LYS A 149 -11.40 8.06 -7.64
CA LYS A 149 -10.69 9.35 -7.76
C LYS A 149 -10.71 10.15 -6.46
N ASP A 150 -11.76 10.01 -5.65
CA ASP A 150 -11.88 10.70 -4.36
C ASP A 150 -10.79 10.26 -3.35
N TYR A 151 -10.12 9.14 -3.61
CA TYR A 151 -9.03 8.59 -2.78
C TYR A 151 -7.64 8.78 -3.41
N GLU A 152 -7.50 9.54 -4.49
CA GLU A 152 -6.23 10.00 -5.06
C GLU A 152 -5.21 8.88 -5.34
N GLY A 153 -5.69 7.67 -5.69
CA GLY A 153 -4.85 6.50 -5.95
C GLY A 153 -4.48 5.67 -4.71
N ILE A 154 -4.89 6.10 -3.51
CA ILE A 154 -4.70 5.34 -2.27
C ILE A 154 -5.53 4.06 -2.25
N VAL A 155 -6.69 4.06 -2.90
CA VAL A 155 -7.53 2.87 -3.06
C VAL A 155 -7.44 2.38 -4.49
N SER A 156 -7.20 1.08 -4.65
CA SER A 156 -7.21 0.39 -5.93
C SER A 156 -8.33 -0.65 -5.99
N TRP A 157 -8.77 -0.95 -7.20
CA TRP A 157 -9.83 -1.90 -7.49
C TRP A 157 -9.30 -3.09 -8.28
N GLY A 158 -9.67 -4.29 -7.87
CA GLY A 158 -9.27 -5.53 -8.56
C GLY A 158 -9.89 -5.70 -9.95
N GLY A 159 -10.93 -4.93 -10.30
CA GLY A 159 -11.48 -4.89 -11.65
C GLY A 159 -10.52 -4.32 -12.70
N ASP A 160 -9.52 -3.54 -12.28
CA ASP A 160 -8.48 -2.98 -13.16
C ASP A 160 -7.26 -3.91 -13.29
N MET A 161 -7.24 -5.04 -12.58
CA MET A 161 -6.13 -6.01 -12.63
C MET A 161 -6.18 -6.85 -13.91
N THR A 162 -5.03 -7.39 -14.32
CA THR A 162 -4.95 -8.36 -15.44
C THR A 162 -5.79 -9.60 -15.16
N ASN A 163 -5.71 -10.12 -13.93
CA ASN A 163 -6.61 -11.16 -13.43
C ASN A 163 -7.69 -10.47 -12.62
N LYS A 164 -8.78 -10.09 -13.29
CA LYS A 164 -9.86 -9.30 -12.69
C LYS A 164 -10.47 -10.01 -11.50
N ASP A 165 -10.61 -9.27 -10.39
CA ASP A 165 -11.54 -9.56 -9.31
C ASP A 165 -12.32 -8.28 -8.97
N GLU A 166 -13.49 -8.12 -9.55
CA GLU A 166 -14.33 -6.94 -9.37
C GLU A 166 -14.83 -6.76 -7.93
N SER A 167 -14.70 -7.79 -7.11
CA SER A 167 -15.08 -7.72 -5.70
C SER A 167 -14.00 -7.05 -4.84
N LEU A 168 -12.72 -7.12 -5.23
CA LEU A 168 -11.58 -6.73 -4.42
C LEU A 168 -11.31 -5.23 -4.48
N PHE A 169 -11.24 -4.59 -3.30
CA PHE A 169 -10.76 -3.22 -3.11
C PHE A 169 -9.69 -3.21 -2.04
N TYR A 170 -8.60 -2.48 -2.25
CA TYR A 170 -7.46 -2.50 -1.34
C TYR A 170 -6.75 -1.16 -1.27
N ILE A 171 -6.15 -0.89 -0.11
CA ILE A 171 -5.22 0.23 0.07
C ILE A 171 -3.95 -0.06 -0.72
N ASN A 172 -3.55 0.84 -1.59
CA ASN A 172 -2.36 0.75 -2.43
C ASN A 172 -1.26 1.72 -1.95
N ALA A 173 -1.09 1.82 -0.64
CA ALA A 173 -0.13 2.69 0.00
C ALA A 173 0.45 2.01 1.23
N SER A 174 1.71 2.31 1.56
CA SER A 174 2.34 1.88 2.80
C SER A 174 1.80 2.66 4.00
N PRO A 175 1.99 2.16 5.24
CA PRO A 175 1.54 2.86 6.45
C PRO A 175 2.23 4.22 6.65
N GLU A 176 3.38 4.45 6.03
CA GLU A 176 4.18 5.68 6.16
C GLU A 176 3.97 6.66 5.00
N ASP A 177 3.09 6.34 4.06
CA ASP A 177 2.81 7.20 2.91
C ASP A 177 2.10 8.48 3.37
N PRO A 178 2.68 9.67 3.15
CA PRO A 178 2.06 10.93 3.56
C PRO A 178 0.70 11.18 2.88
N LEU A 179 0.55 10.72 1.62
CA LEU A 179 -0.72 10.87 0.89
C LEU A 179 -1.82 10.01 1.52
N PHE A 180 -1.48 8.83 2.05
CA PHE A 180 -2.44 8.00 2.79
C PHE A 180 -3.03 8.74 3.98
N LEU A 181 -2.18 9.40 4.78
CA LEU A 181 -2.63 10.17 5.93
C LEU A 181 -3.48 11.40 5.53
N GLU A 182 -3.08 12.07 4.45
CA GLU A 182 -3.82 13.21 3.92
C GLU A 182 -5.22 12.80 3.43
N VAL A 183 -5.32 11.70 2.69
CA VAL A 183 -6.60 11.18 2.20
C VAL A 183 -7.48 10.71 3.37
N ALA A 184 -6.92 10.04 4.38
CA ALA A 184 -7.66 9.65 5.57
C ALA A 184 -8.27 10.86 6.29
N GLU A 185 -7.52 11.96 6.41
CA GLU A 185 -8.02 13.19 7.03
C GLU A 185 -9.11 13.85 6.18
N LYS A 186 -8.96 13.90 4.85
CA LYS A 186 -10.00 14.39 3.94
C LYS A 186 -11.32 13.61 4.10
N VAL A 187 -11.21 12.27 4.16
CA VAL A 187 -12.36 11.38 4.38
C VAL A 187 -12.99 11.63 5.75
N ARG A 188 -12.18 11.79 6.78
CA ARG A 188 -12.65 12.09 8.15
C ARG A 188 -13.45 13.39 8.20
N VAL A 189 -12.92 14.46 7.60
CA VAL A 189 -13.60 15.77 7.53
C VAL A 189 -14.91 15.66 6.77
N ARG A 190 -14.95 14.98 5.64
CA ARG A 190 -16.16 14.73 4.84
C ARG A 190 -17.23 14.03 5.68
N ASN A 191 -16.87 12.96 6.39
CA ASN A 191 -17.79 12.19 7.22
C ASN A 191 -18.37 13.01 8.37
N PHE A 192 -17.60 13.92 8.97
CA PHE A 192 -18.09 14.84 10.00
C PHE A 192 -19.05 15.90 9.45
N ALA A 193 -18.86 16.32 8.21
CA ALA A 193 -19.76 17.29 7.56
C ALA A 193 -21.14 16.66 7.32
N ASP A 194 -21.19 15.42 6.86
CA ASP A 194 -22.42 14.68 6.58
C ASP A 194 -23.27 14.44 7.83
N VAL A 195 -22.64 14.24 9.00
CA VAL A 195 -23.33 14.05 10.29
C VAL A 195 -24.03 15.34 10.78
N ARG A 196 -23.57 16.53 10.36
CA ARG A 196 -24.15 17.82 10.79
C ARG A 196 -25.35 18.28 9.97
N ILE A 197 -25.62 17.64 8.85
CA ILE A 197 -26.68 18.02 7.90
C ILE A 197 -27.94 17.16 8.09
N ASN A 198 -27.85 16.04 8.79
CA ASN A 198 -28.94 15.14 9.13
C ASN A 198 -29.34 15.27 10.61
#